data_341a075227a6190abda095d75451e03a
#
_entry.id   341a075227a6190abda095d75451e03a
#
_cell.length_a   1.000
_cell.length_b   1.000
_cell.length_c   1.000
_cell.angle_alpha   90.00
_cell.angle_beta   90.00
_cell.angle_gamma   90.00
#
_symmetry.space_group_name_H-M   'P 1'
#
loop_
_entity.id
_entity.type
_entity.pdbx_description
1 polymer ?
#
loop_
_entity_poly.entity_id
_entity_poly.type
_entity_poly.pdbx_seq_one_letter_code
_entity_poly.pdbx_strand_id
1 'polypeptide(L)'
;MDWTWELLYDGFKKHGEIIVLVTPSGLTIYLANAEAIRQVSARREAFPKSLDSYKVLDIFGRNILSTEGAEWKEHRKVTAPGFNEKNNVLVFSESARQAQSMIRKWLAEEGKTNNEVPKDTSRLTLHIITSIGFGVKLLWAGEKPIGKQNMRNAQFSSNEPPEGHALSFEHALEQLLEYLFLVLMVPKWLLGMTHILFRLHS
;
A
#
# COMPACT_ATOMS: atom_id res chain seq x y z
N MET A 1 3.01 -19.50 10.79
CA MET A 1 4.43 -19.12 10.93
C MET A 1 5.08 -19.35 9.58
N ASP A 2 5.58 -18.32 8.94
CA ASP A 2 6.17 -18.46 7.61
C ASP A 2 7.64 -18.83 7.75
N TRP A 3 7.93 -20.14 7.66
CA TRP A 3 9.28 -20.68 7.75
C TRP A 3 10.21 -20.16 6.64
N THR A 4 9.66 -19.65 5.53
CA THR A 4 10.45 -19.10 4.43
C THR A 4 11.22 -17.84 4.83
N TRP A 5 10.69 -17.07 5.78
CA TRP A 5 11.38 -15.93 6.36
C TRP A 5 12.65 -16.33 7.16
N GLU A 6 12.55 -17.41 7.94
CA GLU A 6 13.66 -17.87 8.79
C GLU A 6 14.73 -18.63 8.00
N LEU A 7 14.30 -19.53 7.13
CA LEU A 7 15.21 -20.42 6.39
C LEU A 7 15.64 -19.87 5.03
N LEU A 8 14.96 -18.84 4.51
CA LEU A 8 15.23 -18.29 3.20
C LEU A 8 15.40 -19.40 2.14
N TYR A 9 16.55 -19.44 1.47
CA TYR A 9 16.84 -20.44 0.45
C TYR A 9 17.33 -21.80 0.99
N ASP A 10 17.72 -21.87 2.25
CA ASP A 10 18.27 -23.10 2.84
C ASP A 10 17.25 -24.24 2.93
N GLY A 11 15.97 -23.90 3.08
CA GLY A 11 14.89 -24.88 2.98
C GLY A 11 14.87 -25.58 1.63
N PHE A 12 15.06 -24.83 0.55
CA PHE A 12 15.10 -25.38 -0.82
C PHE A 12 16.38 -26.16 -1.09
N LYS A 13 17.53 -25.77 -0.56
CA LYS A 13 18.77 -26.55 -0.65
C LYS A 13 18.62 -27.93 -0.03
N LYS A 14 17.89 -28.03 1.11
CA LYS A 14 17.71 -29.26 1.84
C LYS A 14 16.64 -30.18 1.24
N HIS A 15 15.53 -29.63 0.78
CA HIS A 15 14.33 -30.37 0.40
C HIS A 15 14.04 -30.36 -1.10
N GLY A 16 14.83 -29.64 -1.90
CA GLY A 16 14.63 -29.47 -3.35
C GLY A 16 13.86 -28.20 -3.71
N GLU A 17 13.89 -27.85 -4.98
CA GLU A 17 13.35 -26.59 -5.50
C GLU A 17 11.82 -26.52 -5.56
N ILE A 18 11.14 -27.63 -5.29
CA ILE A 18 9.67 -27.71 -5.21
C ILE A 18 9.31 -28.39 -3.89
N ILE A 19 8.71 -27.66 -2.98
CA ILE A 19 8.34 -28.15 -1.65
C ILE A 19 6.83 -28.09 -1.51
N VAL A 20 6.22 -29.21 -1.07
CA VAL A 20 4.79 -29.27 -0.75
C VAL A 20 4.63 -29.30 0.76
N LEU A 21 4.03 -28.27 1.31
CA LEU A 21 3.67 -28.20 2.73
C LEU A 21 2.21 -28.63 2.90
N VAL A 22 2.02 -29.66 3.71
CA VAL A 22 0.68 -30.19 4.05
C VAL A 22 0.31 -29.66 5.43
N THR A 23 -0.80 -28.96 5.53
CA THR A 23 -1.35 -28.43 6.78
C THR A 23 -2.82 -28.85 6.91
N PRO A 24 -3.41 -28.80 8.12
CA PRO A 24 -4.84 -29.06 8.29
C PRO A 24 -5.74 -28.12 7.45
N SER A 25 -5.23 -26.93 7.12
CA SER A 25 -5.94 -25.94 6.30
C SER A 25 -5.79 -26.15 4.79
N GLY A 26 -4.90 -27.05 4.34
CA GLY A 26 -4.71 -27.35 2.92
C GLY A 26 -3.26 -27.59 2.52
N LEU A 27 -3.05 -27.58 1.21
CA LEU A 27 -1.75 -27.78 0.57
C LEU A 27 -1.18 -26.42 0.13
N THR A 28 0.08 -26.17 0.45
CA THR A 28 0.83 -25.01 -0.07
C THR A 28 2.06 -25.51 -0.81
N ILE A 29 2.25 -25.06 -2.04
CA ILE A 29 3.39 -25.44 -2.88
C ILE A 29 4.32 -24.25 -2.97
N TYR A 30 5.56 -24.42 -2.53
CA TYR A 30 6.64 -23.45 -2.64
C TYR A 30 7.53 -23.81 -3.82
N LEU A 31 7.77 -22.85 -4.69
CA LEU A 31 8.54 -23.03 -5.92
C LEU A 31 9.78 -22.13 -5.91
N ALA A 32 10.97 -22.72 -6.08
CA ALA A 32 12.23 -22.02 -6.34
C ALA A 32 12.83 -22.39 -7.71
N ASN A 33 12.19 -23.31 -8.44
CA ASN A 33 12.60 -23.70 -9.78
C ASN A 33 12.09 -22.69 -10.82
N ALA A 34 13.01 -22.07 -11.58
CA ALA A 34 12.67 -21.02 -12.55
C ALA A 34 11.71 -21.49 -13.64
N GLU A 35 11.87 -22.73 -14.13
CA GLU A 35 10.99 -23.28 -15.17
C GLU A 35 9.59 -23.57 -14.63
N ALA A 36 9.45 -24.12 -13.42
CA ALA A 36 8.18 -24.33 -12.77
C ALA A 36 7.45 -22.97 -12.54
N ILE A 37 8.16 -21.95 -12.06
CA ILE A 37 7.61 -20.60 -11.89
C ILE A 37 7.14 -20.03 -13.23
N ARG A 38 7.94 -20.19 -14.30
CA ARG A 38 7.56 -19.76 -15.66
C ARG A 38 6.29 -20.45 -16.13
N GLN A 39 6.16 -21.76 -15.93
CA GLN A 39 4.97 -22.53 -16.34
C GLN A 39 3.72 -22.11 -15.57
N VAL A 40 3.82 -21.93 -14.25
CA VAL A 40 2.70 -21.45 -13.41
C VAL A 40 2.27 -20.06 -13.84
N SER A 41 3.22 -19.13 -14.00
CA SER A 41 2.94 -17.75 -14.37
C SER A 41 2.34 -17.60 -15.78
N ALA A 42 2.73 -18.48 -16.71
CA ALA A 42 2.21 -18.48 -18.08
C ALA A 42 0.79 -19.09 -18.19
N ARG A 43 0.42 -20.00 -17.29
CA ARG A 43 -0.85 -20.74 -17.34
C ARG A 43 -1.85 -20.19 -16.32
N ARG A 44 -2.19 -18.95 -16.45
CA ARG A 44 -3.06 -18.24 -15.51
C ARG A 44 -4.43 -18.92 -15.30
N GLU A 45 -5.00 -19.48 -16.35
CA GLU A 45 -6.32 -20.16 -16.25
C GLU A 45 -6.25 -21.45 -15.43
N ALA A 46 -5.08 -22.14 -15.47
CA ALA A 46 -4.85 -23.36 -14.66
C ALA A 46 -4.45 -23.03 -13.21
N PHE A 47 -3.90 -21.84 -12.98
CA PHE A 47 -3.44 -21.38 -11.67
C PHE A 47 -4.09 -20.03 -11.31
N PRO A 48 -5.41 -20.02 -11.03
CA PRO A 48 -6.12 -18.81 -10.64
C PRO A 48 -5.69 -18.34 -9.27
N LYS A 49 -5.97 -17.06 -8.96
CA LYS A 49 -5.74 -16.52 -7.63
C LYS A 49 -6.60 -17.21 -6.57
N SER A 50 -6.06 -17.41 -5.38
CA SER A 50 -6.82 -17.82 -4.21
C SER A 50 -7.69 -16.66 -3.71
N LEU A 51 -8.87 -16.47 -4.30
CA LEU A 51 -9.74 -15.33 -4.01
C LEU A 51 -10.16 -15.25 -2.54
N ASP A 52 -10.27 -16.40 -1.86
CA ASP A 52 -10.63 -16.42 -0.44
C ASP A 52 -9.64 -15.67 0.43
N SER A 53 -8.34 -15.75 0.11
CA SER A 53 -7.29 -15.01 0.81
C SER A 53 -7.36 -13.50 0.58
N TYR A 54 -7.97 -13.06 -0.54
CA TYR A 54 -8.08 -11.65 -0.90
C TYR A 54 -9.41 -11.02 -0.52
N LYS A 55 -10.41 -11.78 -0.07
CA LYS A 55 -11.72 -11.26 0.38
C LYS A 55 -11.61 -10.23 1.50
N VAL A 56 -10.58 -10.33 2.32
CA VAL A 56 -10.29 -9.37 3.38
C VAL A 56 -10.04 -7.95 2.81
N LEU A 57 -9.58 -7.84 1.57
CA LEU A 57 -9.31 -6.56 0.89
C LEU A 57 -10.57 -5.92 0.24
N ASP A 58 -11.75 -6.56 0.33
CA ASP A 58 -13.02 -6.03 -0.18
C ASP A 58 -13.68 -5.05 0.79
N ILE A 59 -12.89 -4.24 1.51
CA ILE A 59 -13.42 -3.25 2.46
C ILE A 59 -14.27 -2.21 1.73
N PHE A 60 -13.74 -1.69 0.62
CA PHE A 60 -14.40 -0.69 -0.23
C PHE A 60 -15.04 -1.30 -1.49
N GLY A 61 -15.22 -2.60 -1.50
CA GLY A 61 -15.78 -3.35 -2.62
C GLY A 61 -14.73 -4.15 -3.39
N ARG A 62 -15.23 -4.91 -4.37
CA ARG A 62 -14.41 -5.78 -5.22
C ARG A 62 -13.41 -4.95 -6.05
N ASN A 63 -12.21 -5.45 -6.16
CA ASN A 63 -11.11 -4.71 -6.77
C ASN A 63 -10.18 -5.65 -7.57
N ILE A 64 -9.15 -5.10 -8.21
CA ILE A 64 -8.22 -5.86 -9.06
C ILE A 64 -7.50 -7.01 -8.32
N LEU A 65 -7.38 -6.95 -7.00
CA LEU A 65 -6.75 -8.00 -6.20
C LEU A 65 -7.73 -9.12 -5.86
N SER A 66 -8.99 -8.77 -5.55
CA SER A 66 -10.02 -9.68 -5.07
C SER A 66 -10.91 -10.25 -6.19
N THR A 67 -10.62 -9.94 -7.46
CA THR A 67 -11.37 -10.43 -8.61
C THR A 67 -10.52 -11.31 -9.53
N GLU A 68 -11.19 -12.16 -10.34
CA GLU A 68 -10.57 -13.04 -11.33
C GLU A 68 -11.44 -13.09 -12.62
N GLY A 69 -10.89 -13.66 -13.69
CA GLY A 69 -11.61 -13.87 -14.95
C GLY A 69 -12.03 -12.57 -15.64
N ALA A 70 -13.30 -12.49 -16.06
CA ALA A 70 -13.84 -11.34 -16.79
C ALA A 70 -13.83 -10.05 -15.95
N GLU A 71 -14.27 -10.12 -14.71
CA GLU A 71 -14.31 -8.98 -13.80
C GLU A 71 -12.90 -8.40 -13.53
N TRP A 72 -11.91 -9.26 -13.33
CA TRP A 72 -10.53 -8.80 -13.24
C TRP A 72 -10.04 -8.10 -14.51
N LYS A 73 -10.46 -8.59 -15.69
CA LYS A 73 -10.10 -7.93 -16.97
C LYS A 73 -10.64 -6.51 -17.04
N GLU A 74 -11.86 -6.28 -16.55
CA GLU A 74 -12.46 -4.94 -16.48
C GLU A 74 -11.67 -4.02 -15.52
N HIS A 75 -11.40 -4.49 -14.31
CA HIS A 75 -10.57 -3.71 -13.36
C HIS A 75 -9.18 -3.40 -13.94
N ARG A 76 -8.54 -4.38 -14.56
CA ARG A 76 -7.23 -4.20 -15.18
C ARG A 76 -7.26 -3.22 -16.34
N LYS A 77 -8.30 -3.24 -17.17
CA LYS A 77 -8.47 -2.31 -18.30
C LYS A 77 -8.47 -0.86 -17.85
N VAL A 78 -9.06 -0.59 -16.68
CA VAL A 78 -9.11 0.77 -16.11
C VAL A 78 -7.78 1.14 -15.46
N THR A 79 -7.15 0.22 -14.73
CA THR A 79 -5.97 0.54 -13.91
C THR A 79 -4.65 0.47 -14.68
N ALA A 80 -4.50 -0.49 -15.62
CA ALA A 80 -3.25 -0.72 -16.33
C ALA A 80 -2.72 0.49 -17.12
N PRO A 81 -3.56 1.34 -17.76
CA PRO A 81 -3.07 2.52 -18.48
C PRO A 81 -2.34 3.53 -17.59
N GLY A 82 -2.56 3.50 -16.27
CA GLY A 82 -1.81 4.32 -15.30
C GLY A 82 -0.33 3.94 -15.17
N PHE A 83 0.03 2.71 -15.52
CA PHE A 83 1.40 2.18 -15.43
C PHE A 83 2.09 2.26 -16.79
N ASN A 84 2.57 3.43 -17.15
CA ASN A 84 3.25 3.71 -18.39
C ASN A 84 4.54 4.50 -18.17
N GLU A 85 5.41 4.57 -19.19
CA GLU A 85 6.72 5.20 -19.10
C GLU A 85 6.64 6.69 -18.73
N LYS A 86 5.66 7.41 -19.25
CA LYS A 86 5.44 8.82 -18.91
C LYS A 86 5.16 8.99 -17.42
N ASN A 87 4.32 8.14 -16.85
CA ASN A 87 4.01 8.18 -15.42
C ASN A 87 5.20 7.71 -14.59
N ASN A 88 6.00 6.76 -15.08
CA ASN A 88 7.23 6.32 -14.40
C ASN A 88 8.22 7.48 -14.22
N VAL A 89 8.38 8.35 -15.23
CA VAL A 89 9.21 9.55 -15.12
C VAL A 89 8.68 10.50 -14.04
N LEU A 90 7.36 10.68 -13.97
CA LEU A 90 6.74 11.50 -12.92
C LEU A 90 6.97 10.88 -11.52
N VAL A 91 6.76 9.57 -11.40
CA VAL A 91 7.04 8.84 -10.14
C VAL A 91 8.49 9.03 -9.73
N PHE A 92 9.45 8.85 -10.64
CA PHE A 92 10.87 9.00 -10.36
C PHE A 92 11.21 10.43 -9.88
N SER A 93 10.74 11.44 -10.61
CA SER A 93 11.01 12.84 -10.26
C SER A 93 10.42 13.23 -8.91
N GLU A 94 9.20 12.79 -8.61
CA GLU A 94 8.56 13.03 -7.33
C GLU A 94 9.26 12.25 -6.20
N SER A 95 9.67 11.00 -6.45
CA SER A 95 10.43 10.20 -5.49
C SER A 95 11.75 10.87 -5.11
N ALA A 96 12.48 11.37 -6.11
CA ALA A 96 13.74 12.09 -5.88
C ALA A 96 13.51 13.38 -5.07
N ARG A 97 12.46 14.14 -5.38
CA ARG A 97 12.08 15.34 -4.64
C ARG A 97 11.74 15.03 -3.18
N GLN A 98 10.91 14.05 -2.95
CA GLN A 98 10.48 13.64 -1.61
C GLN A 98 11.65 13.09 -0.78
N ALA A 99 12.53 12.29 -1.39
CA ALA A 99 13.73 11.77 -0.73
C ALA A 99 14.67 12.90 -0.30
N GLN A 100 14.87 13.91 -1.15
CA GLN A 100 15.68 15.09 -0.79
C GLN A 100 15.07 15.85 0.38
N SER A 101 13.75 15.96 0.45
CA SER A 101 13.05 16.64 1.55
C SER A 101 13.17 15.86 2.85
N MET A 102 13.05 14.54 2.79
CA MET A 102 13.27 13.66 3.94
C MET A 102 14.71 13.77 4.47
N ILE A 103 15.71 13.76 3.58
CA ILE A 103 17.12 13.92 3.95
C ILE A 103 17.35 15.30 4.59
N ARG A 104 16.76 16.36 4.04
CA ARG A 104 16.86 17.72 4.66
C ARG A 104 16.27 17.75 6.06
N LYS A 105 15.13 17.08 6.30
CA LYS A 105 14.56 16.92 7.64
C LYS A 105 15.58 16.25 8.57
N TRP A 106 16.18 15.14 8.17
CA TRP A 106 17.15 14.42 8.99
C TRP A 106 18.41 15.24 9.28
N LEU A 107 18.91 15.98 8.30
CA LEU A 107 20.08 16.84 8.48
C LEU A 107 19.80 18.05 9.39
N ALA A 108 18.56 18.55 9.42
CA ALA A 108 18.16 19.65 10.31
C ALA A 108 18.07 19.22 11.78
N GLU A 109 17.99 17.93 12.06
CA GLU A 109 17.97 17.34 13.41
C GLU A 109 19.38 16.96 13.89
N GLU A 110 20.37 17.85 13.70
CA GLU A 110 21.78 17.60 14.05
C GLU A 110 21.96 17.06 15.47
N GLY A 111 22.77 16.01 15.60
CA GLY A 111 23.12 15.37 16.88
C GLY A 111 22.05 14.44 17.44
N LYS A 112 20.92 14.23 16.77
CA LYS A 112 19.89 13.27 17.17
C LYS A 112 20.00 11.98 16.35
N THR A 113 19.92 10.85 17.03
CA THR A 113 19.74 9.55 16.37
C THR A 113 18.32 9.51 15.81
N ASN A 114 18.18 9.28 14.51
CA ASN A 114 16.87 9.14 13.92
C ASN A 114 16.33 7.72 14.17
N ASN A 115 15.40 7.61 15.11
CA ASN A 115 14.73 6.35 15.45
C ASN A 115 13.42 6.16 14.65
N GLU A 116 13.06 7.11 13.79
CA GLU A 116 11.80 7.11 13.04
C GLU A 116 11.96 6.75 11.56
N VAL A 117 13.09 6.17 11.16
CA VAL A 117 13.35 5.79 9.75
C VAL A 117 12.20 5.01 9.11
N PRO A 118 11.61 3.98 9.74
CA PRO A 118 10.47 3.25 9.15
C PRO A 118 9.26 4.16 8.93
N LYS A 119 8.96 5.05 9.87
CA LYS A 119 7.84 5.99 9.77
C LYS A 119 8.06 7.01 8.67
N ASP A 120 9.25 7.61 8.61
CA ASP A 120 9.62 8.57 7.57
C ASP A 120 9.61 7.93 6.17
N THR A 121 10.06 6.68 6.06
CA THR A 121 10.02 5.94 4.79
C THR A 121 8.58 5.63 4.35
N SER A 122 7.71 5.26 5.27
CA SER A 122 6.28 5.06 5.01
C SER A 122 5.62 6.37 4.57
N ARG A 123 5.93 7.48 5.24
CA ARG A 123 5.47 8.83 4.90
C ARG A 123 5.94 9.24 3.50
N LEU A 124 7.21 9.03 3.18
CA LEU A 124 7.78 9.28 1.84
C LEU A 124 6.97 8.55 0.76
N THR A 125 6.72 7.27 0.97
CA THR A 125 5.95 6.45 0.02
C THR A 125 4.52 6.97 -0.13
N LEU A 126 3.87 7.34 0.98
CA LEU A 126 2.53 7.92 0.99
C LEU A 126 2.48 9.23 0.21
N HIS A 127 3.45 10.13 0.40
CA HIS A 127 3.55 11.39 -0.33
C HIS A 127 3.69 11.18 -1.84
N ILE A 128 4.51 10.20 -2.26
CA ILE A 128 4.69 9.84 -3.68
C ILE A 128 3.38 9.33 -4.27
N ILE A 129 2.73 8.35 -3.63
CA ILE A 129 1.47 7.78 -4.11
C ILE A 129 0.37 8.84 -4.17
N THR A 130 0.29 9.70 -3.16
CA THR A 130 -0.68 10.79 -3.10
C THR A 130 -0.48 11.79 -4.23
N SER A 131 0.77 12.15 -4.52
CA SER A 131 1.08 13.07 -5.62
C SER A 131 0.71 12.48 -6.99
N ILE A 132 1.05 11.22 -7.23
CA ILE A 132 0.84 10.56 -8.53
C ILE A 132 -0.62 10.11 -8.71
N GLY A 133 -1.23 9.54 -7.66
CA GLY A 133 -2.58 8.97 -7.74
C GLY A 133 -3.68 10.00 -7.61
N PHE A 134 -3.52 10.99 -6.74
CA PHE A 134 -4.54 11.99 -6.44
C PHE A 134 -4.19 13.41 -6.92
N GLY A 135 -2.96 13.63 -7.39
CA GLY A 135 -2.49 14.96 -7.82
C GLY A 135 -2.30 15.93 -6.65
N VAL A 136 -2.23 15.43 -5.40
CA VAL A 136 -2.06 16.23 -4.19
C VAL A 136 -0.60 16.15 -3.74
N LYS A 137 0.09 17.28 -3.74
CA LYS A 137 1.48 17.35 -3.28
C LYS A 137 1.53 17.59 -1.78
N LEU A 138 1.91 16.57 -1.04
CA LEU A 138 2.18 16.65 0.38
C LEU A 138 3.59 17.20 0.63
N LEU A 139 3.72 17.95 1.72
CA LEU A 139 4.93 18.68 2.07
C LEU A 139 5.51 18.16 3.40
N TRP A 140 6.81 18.13 3.49
CA TRP A 140 7.48 17.88 4.77
C TRP A 140 7.41 19.12 5.66
N ALA A 141 7.55 18.91 6.97
CA ALA A 141 7.55 20.01 7.94
C ALA A 141 8.58 21.07 7.55
N GLY A 142 8.16 22.34 7.51
CA GLY A 142 9.01 23.46 7.11
C GLY A 142 9.13 23.71 5.61
N GLU A 143 8.57 22.86 4.75
CA GLU A 143 8.55 23.12 3.31
C GLU A 143 7.45 24.12 2.93
N LYS A 144 7.76 24.93 1.92
CA LYS A 144 6.80 25.84 1.30
C LYS A 144 6.30 25.26 -0.01
N PRO A 145 5.03 25.50 -0.39
CA PRO A 145 4.52 25.08 -1.68
C PRO A 145 5.35 25.64 -2.83
N ILE A 146 5.79 24.78 -3.73
CA ILE A 146 6.52 25.17 -4.94
C ILE A 146 5.52 25.27 -6.10
N GLY A 147 5.34 26.47 -6.65
CA GLY A 147 4.50 26.73 -7.82
C GLY A 147 3.02 26.96 -7.50
N LYS A 148 2.24 27.27 -8.55
CA LYS A 148 0.77 27.43 -8.45
C LYS A 148 0.14 26.04 -8.24
N GLN A 149 -0.21 25.74 -7.01
CA GLN A 149 -1.07 24.60 -6.74
C GLN A 149 -2.48 24.90 -7.23
N ASN A 150 -3.15 23.88 -7.81
CA ASN A 150 -4.56 23.98 -8.13
C ASN A 150 -5.32 24.31 -6.84
N MET A 151 -6.13 25.39 -6.82
CA MET A 151 -6.86 25.81 -5.62
C MET A 151 -7.67 24.67 -4.97
N ARG A 152 -8.18 23.74 -5.77
CA ARG A 152 -8.91 22.56 -5.29
C ARG A 152 -8.06 21.61 -4.43
N ASN A 153 -6.76 21.52 -4.70
CA ASN A 153 -5.87 20.58 -4.02
C ASN A 153 -5.06 21.25 -2.91
N ALA A 154 -5.04 22.58 -2.84
CA ALA A 154 -4.26 23.32 -1.85
C ALA A 154 -4.68 22.99 -0.40
N GLN A 155 -5.97 22.81 -0.16
CA GLN A 155 -6.52 22.44 1.14
C GLN A 155 -6.07 21.06 1.63
N PHE A 156 -5.80 20.12 0.69
CA PHE A 156 -5.35 18.78 1.02
C PHE A 156 -3.82 18.69 1.21
N SER A 157 -3.09 19.71 0.78
CA SER A 157 -1.63 19.78 0.94
C SER A 157 -1.20 20.38 2.27
N SER A 158 -2.13 20.94 3.04
CA SER A 158 -1.90 21.49 4.37
C SER A 158 -1.80 20.39 5.42
N ASN A 159 -0.89 20.57 6.37
CA ASN A 159 -0.82 19.73 7.56
C ASN A 159 -1.92 20.07 8.58
N GLU A 160 -2.64 21.17 8.37
CA GLU A 160 -3.77 21.57 9.20
C GLU A 160 -5.06 20.95 8.67
N PRO A 161 -5.96 20.51 9.57
CA PRO A 161 -7.27 20.00 9.14
C PRO A 161 -8.05 21.09 8.40
N PRO A 162 -8.72 20.76 7.28
CA PRO A 162 -9.67 21.68 6.64
C PRO A 162 -10.83 21.99 7.58
N GLU A 163 -11.48 23.13 7.36
CA GLU A 163 -12.64 23.55 8.14
C GLU A 163 -13.73 22.46 8.17
N GLY A 164 -14.20 22.13 9.37
CA GLY A 164 -15.19 21.05 9.58
C GLY A 164 -14.60 19.61 9.62
N HIS A 165 -13.29 19.45 9.53
CA HIS A 165 -12.62 18.15 9.61
C HIS A 165 -11.72 18.05 10.85
N ALA A 166 -11.67 16.86 11.47
CA ALA A 166 -10.83 16.60 12.65
C ALA A 166 -9.37 16.30 12.29
N LEU A 167 -9.11 15.86 11.05
CA LEU A 167 -7.79 15.42 10.59
C LEU A 167 -7.43 16.10 9.28
N SER A 168 -6.14 16.36 9.09
CA SER A 168 -5.59 16.70 7.77
C SER A 168 -5.65 15.47 6.85
N PHE A 169 -5.58 15.69 5.54
CA PHE A 169 -5.58 14.60 4.57
C PHE A 169 -4.42 13.62 4.80
N GLU A 170 -3.24 14.14 5.12
CA GLU A 170 -2.07 13.33 5.42
C GLU A 170 -2.28 12.47 6.67
N HIS A 171 -2.72 13.08 7.79
CA HIS A 171 -2.99 12.34 9.02
C HIS A 171 -4.08 11.28 8.87
N ALA A 172 -5.11 11.57 8.08
CA ALA A 172 -6.17 10.59 7.80
C ALA A 172 -5.63 9.36 7.04
N LEU A 173 -4.72 9.58 6.08
CA LEU A 173 -4.08 8.48 5.35
C LEU A 173 -3.07 7.72 6.23
N GLU A 174 -2.28 8.41 7.04
CA GLU A 174 -1.37 7.77 8.00
C GLU A 174 -2.13 6.86 8.96
N GLN A 175 -3.20 7.37 9.58
CA GLN A 175 -4.05 6.58 10.46
C GLN A 175 -4.72 5.40 9.75
N LEU A 176 -5.21 5.61 8.53
CA LEU A 176 -5.78 4.53 7.73
C LEU A 176 -4.78 3.38 7.53
N LEU A 177 -3.52 3.70 7.21
CA LEU A 177 -2.47 2.70 7.02
C LEU A 177 -2.05 2.05 8.33
N GLU A 178 -1.90 2.83 9.40
CA GLU A 178 -1.54 2.33 10.73
C GLU A 178 -2.58 1.34 11.27
N TYR A 179 -3.87 1.68 11.12
CA TYR A 179 -4.97 0.84 11.59
C TYR A 179 -5.51 -0.12 10.52
N LEU A 180 -4.90 -0.16 9.32
CA LEU A 180 -5.38 -1.01 8.23
C LEU A 180 -5.51 -2.46 8.64
N PHE A 181 -4.51 -3.00 9.34
CA PHE A 181 -4.54 -4.37 9.82
C PHE A 181 -5.68 -4.61 10.82
N LEU A 182 -5.90 -3.67 11.73
CA LEU A 182 -7.01 -3.73 12.68
C LEU A 182 -8.36 -3.69 11.95
N VAL A 183 -8.50 -2.79 10.97
CA VAL A 183 -9.72 -2.67 10.14
C VAL A 183 -9.98 -3.96 9.35
N LEU A 184 -8.93 -4.61 8.86
CA LEU A 184 -9.02 -5.90 8.15
C LEU A 184 -9.47 -7.04 9.09
N MET A 185 -9.10 -6.99 10.36
CA MET A 185 -9.43 -8.04 11.34
C MET A 185 -10.81 -7.85 11.99
N VAL A 186 -11.34 -6.63 11.99
CA VAL A 186 -12.64 -6.31 12.59
C VAL A 186 -13.77 -6.70 11.63
N PRO A 187 -14.76 -7.49 12.07
CA PRO A 187 -15.92 -7.83 11.24
C PRO A 187 -16.68 -6.59 10.75
N LYS A 188 -17.12 -6.60 9.50
CA LYS A 188 -17.81 -5.46 8.84
C LYS A 188 -19.04 -4.95 9.64
N TRP A 189 -19.75 -5.82 10.31
CA TRP A 189 -20.91 -5.44 11.13
C TRP A 189 -20.52 -4.58 12.34
N LEU A 190 -19.34 -4.82 12.93
CA LEU A 190 -18.83 -4.02 14.05
C LEU A 190 -18.34 -2.65 13.59
N LEU A 191 -17.72 -2.56 12.40
CA LEU A 191 -17.31 -1.29 11.80
C LEU A 191 -18.53 -0.38 11.49
N GLY A 192 -19.66 -0.96 11.12
CA GLY A 192 -20.92 -0.23 10.93
C GLY A 192 -21.52 0.33 12.23
N MET A 193 -21.31 -0.34 13.36
CA MET A 193 -21.81 0.12 14.66
C MET A 193 -21.05 1.34 15.21
N THR A 194 -19.77 1.49 14.89
CA THR A 194 -18.99 2.66 15.33
C THR A 194 -19.54 3.97 14.74
N HIS A 195 -20.11 3.94 13.54
CA HIS A 195 -20.74 5.10 12.92
C HIS A 195 -22.01 5.54 13.66
N ILE A 196 -22.70 4.62 14.34
CA ILE A 196 -23.89 4.91 15.14
C ILE A 196 -23.48 5.48 16.50
N LEU A 197 -22.41 4.97 17.11
CA LEU A 197 -21.91 5.45 18.41
C LEU A 197 -21.28 6.87 18.29
N PHE A 198 -20.63 7.21 17.20
CA PHE A 198 -20.10 8.55 16.96
C PHE A 198 -21.21 9.60 16.74
N ARG A 199 -22.37 9.20 16.22
CA ARG A 199 -23.53 10.09 16.00
C ARG A 199 -24.33 10.37 17.29
N LEU A 200 -24.12 9.59 18.33
CA LEU A 200 -24.79 9.78 19.62
C LEU A 200 -23.98 10.64 20.60
N HIS A 201 -22.75 11.05 20.23
CA HIS A 201 -21.85 11.85 21.07
C HIS A 201 -21.49 13.22 20.47
N SER A 202 -22.09 13.59 19.35
CA SER A 202 -22.10 14.93 18.76
C SER A 202 -23.50 15.53 18.86
#